data_748c3052ab17e713ec455afcd4dda926
#
_entry.id   748c3052ab17e713ec455afcd4dda926
#
_cell.length_a   1.000
_cell.length_b   1.000
_cell.length_c   1.000
_cell.angle_alpha   90.00
_cell.angle_beta   90.00
_cell.angle_gamma   90.00
#
_symmetry.space_group_name_H-M   'P 1'
#
loop_
_entity.id
_entity.type
_entity.pdbx_description
1 polymer ?
#
loop_
_entity_poly.entity_id
_entity_poly.type
_entity_poly.pdbx_seq_one_letter_code
_entity_poly.pdbx_strand_id
1 'polypeptide(L)'
;MMAVSLYTSRVVLNALGVEDFGIYNVVGGVVAMFSMLSGSLSAAITRFITYELGKDNQENLKKIFSSSVTIQMGLAILIIVVAEAIGIWFLNVKMNIPDSRMQAANWVFQFSILTFAINLISVPYNASIIAHERMSAFAYISILEAIGKLVIAFLIVISPIDKLIFYAILMCSVALIVRLTYGAYCKRHFKECAYHFIFDKELLKRMFSFAGWNFIGASAGILRDQGVNVIINLFCGPIVNAARGIAIQVNNAVQGFVSNFMTALNPQIIKSYAAQDKNYLKSLLFRGSRYSFFLLYILSLPIIIETDTILTLWLGHIPEHALIFVRLMLFLALTDAISYPLITAILATGDIKRYSLLAGGFNLLNFPLSYLFLYLGNPPECTVIIAIIISVGCLVIRLIILNEKLGISFN
;
A
#
# COMPACT_ATOMS: atom_id res chain seq x y z
N MET A 1 -10.64 -7.18 -9.45
CA MET A 1 -10.09 -5.81 -9.31
C MET A 1 -9.01 -5.50 -10.35
N MET A 2 -7.91 -6.27 -10.42
CA MET A 2 -6.81 -5.99 -11.37
C MET A 2 -7.24 -5.97 -12.84
N ALA A 3 -7.97 -6.98 -13.32
CA ALA A 3 -8.47 -7.01 -14.68
C ALA A 3 -9.40 -5.83 -15.01
N VAL A 4 -10.27 -5.45 -14.06
CA VAL A 4 -11.14 -4.27 -14.19
C VAL A 4 -10.32 -3.00 -14.29
N SER A 5 -9.28 -2.84 -13.45
CA SER A 5 -8.40 -1.67 -13.48
C SER A 5 -7.65 -1.54 -14.81
N LEU A 6 -7.11 -2.64 -15.35
CA LEU A 6 -6.42 -2.65 -16.65
C LEU A 6 -7.37 -2.30 -17.79
N TYR A 7 -8.57 -2.89 -17.80
CA TYR A 7 -9.59 -2.58 -18.79
C TYR A 7 -10.02 -1.11 -18.73
N THR A 8 -10.32 -0.62 -17.53
CA THR A 8 -10.73 0.76 -17.28
C THR A 8 -9.66 1.75 -17.75
N SER A 9 -8.38 1.50 -17.41
CA SER A 9 -7.27 2.36 -17.85
C SER A 9 -7.17 2.46 -19.38
N ARG A 10 -7.38 1.35 -20.09
CA ARG A 10 -7.40 1.32 -21.57
C ARG A 10 -8.55 2.15 -22.15
N VAL A 11 -9.76 1.98 -21.60
CA VAL A 11 -10.95 2.73 -22.08
C VAL A 11 -10.78 4.23 -21.80
N VAL A 12 -10.29 4.58 -20.61
CA VAL A 12 -10.04 5.99 -20.23
C VAL A 12 -8.96 6.61 -21.11
N LEU A 13 -7.85 5.90 -21.39
CA LEU A 13 -6.80 6.37 -22.31
C LEU A 13 -7.36 6.63 -23.70
N ASN A 14 -8.19 5.74 -24.23
CA ASN A 14 -8.79 5.91 -25.53
C ASN A 14 -9.81 7.07 -25.57
N ALA A 15 -10.52 7.31 -24.48
CA ALA A 15 -11.55 8.35 -24.40
C ALA A 15 -10.96 9.76 -24.17
N LEU A 16 -9.91 9.87 -23.35
CA LEU A 16 -9.21 11.12 -23.04
C LEU A 16 -8.15 11.48 -24.10
N GLY A 17 -7.54 10.47 -24.71
CA GLY A 17 -6.32 10.63 -25.49
C GLY A 17 -5.06 10.65 -24.61
N VAL A 18 -3.90 10.54 -25.27
CA VAL A 18 -2.60 10.39 -24.58
C VAL A 18 -2.24 11.63 -23.76
N GLU A 19 -2.53 12.83 -24.30
CA GLU A 19 -2.20 14.11 -23.67
C GLU A 19 -2.97 14.31 -22.36
N ASP A 20 -4.30 14.24 -22.38
CA ASP A 20 -5.15 14.43 -21.20
C ASP A 20 -4.95 13.32 -20.15
N PHE A 21 -4.76 12.08 -20.61
CA PHE A 21 -4.43 10.98 -19.73
C PHE A 21 -3.06 11.18 -19.04
N GLY A 22 -2.09 11.74 -19.78
CA GLY A 22 -0.79 12.16 -19.25
C GLY A 22 -0.93 13.24 -18.19
N ILE A 23 -1.69 14.30 -18.46
CA ILE A 23 -1.97 15.40 -17.51
C ILE A 23 -2.60 14.83 -16.23
N TYR A 24 -3.63 13.98 -16.36
CA TYR A 24 -4.28 13.35 -15.20
C TYR A 24 -3.30 12.55 -14.32
N ASN A 25 -2.45 11.73 -14.94
CA ASN A 25 -1.48 10.91 -14.21
C ASN A 25 -0.41 11.76 -13.52
N VAL A 26 0.09 12.79 -14.16
CA VAL A 26 1.11 13.65 -13.59
C VAL A 26 0.54 14.47 -12.43
N VAL A 27 -0.64 15.07 -12.60
CA VAL A 27 -1.34 15.82 -11.56
C VAL A 27 -1.73 14.92 -10.38
N GLY A 28 -2.31 13.75 -10.67
CA GLY A 28 -2.65 12.74 -9.66
C GLY A 28 -1.43 12.18 -8.94
N GLY A 29 -0.28 12.10 -9.64
CA GLY A 29 1.00 11.67 -9.07
C GLY A 29 1.51 12.57 -7.95
N VAL A 30 1.34 13.90 -8.09
CA VAL A 30 1.68 14.85 -7.02
C VAL A 30 0.86 14.58 -5.76
N VAL A 31 -0.44 14.33 -5.91
CA VAL A 31 -1.33 14.01 -4.79
C VAL A 31 -1.00 12.62 -4.21
N ALA A 32 -0.65 11.65 -5.04
CA ALA A 32 -0.28 10.30 -4.62
C ALA A 32 0.96 10.26 -3.71
N MET A 33 1.86 11.25 -3.77
CA MET A 33 3.01 11.32 -2.84
C MET A 33 2.59 11.37 -1.37
N PHE A 34 1.42 11.93 -1.07
CA PHE A 34 0.88 11.95 0.30
C PHE A 34 0.36 10.59 0.79
N SER A 35 0.16 9.61 -0.11
CA SER A 35 -0.38 8.28 0.23
C SER A 35 0.51 7.49 1.20
N MET A 36 1.82 7.77 1.19
CA MET A 36 2.79 7.14 2.09
C MET A 36 2.53 7.47 3.57
N LEU A 37 2.18 8.75 3.86
CA LEU A 37 1.77 9.19 5.19
C LEU A 37 0.46 8.52 5.61
N SER A 38 -0.51 8.48 4.70
CA SER A 38 -1.81 7.84 4.91
C SER A 38 -1.68 6.36 5.25
N GLY A 39 -0.82 5.62 4.56
CA GLY A 39 -0.59 4.19 4.79
C GLY A 39 -0.12 3.87 6.21
N SER A 40 0.84 4.63 6.72
CA SER A 40 1.38 4.44 8.07
C SER A 40 0.35 4.75 9.16
N LEU A 41 -0.46 5.80 8.99
CA LEU A 41 -1.57 6.11 9.89
C LEU A 41 -2.68 5.07 9.81
N SER A 42 -3.01 4.57 8.61
CA SER A 42 -3.99 3.50 8.42
C SER A 42 -3.60 2.23 9.17
N ALA A 43 -2.35 1.83 9.08
CA ALA A 43 -1.82 0.68 9.83
C ALA A 43 -1.93 0.88 11.34
N ALA A 44 -1.62 2.10 11.83
CA ALA A 44 -1.78 2.45 13.24
C ALA A 44 -3.26 2.34 13.68
N ILE A 45 -4.17 2.97 12.95
CA ILE A 45 -5.60 2.97 13.25
C ILE A 45 -6.15 1.54 13.29
N THR A 46 -5.87 0.74 12.24
CA THR A 46 -6.31 -0.66 12.18
C THR A 46 -5.79 -1.45 13.37
N ARG A 47 -4.51 -1.30 13.72
CA ARG A 47 -3.91 -1.96 14.88
C ARG A 47 -4.59 -1.58 16.19
N PHE A 48 -4.80 -0.28 16.45
CA PHE A 48 -5.40 0.18 17.70
C PHE A 48 -6.85 -0.26 17.84
N ILE A 49 -7.67 -0.15 16.78
CA ILE A 49 -9.06 -0.62 16.78
C ILE A 49 -9.10 -2.14 17.03
N THR A 50 -8.31 -2.92 16.27
CA THR A 50 -8.30 -4.38 16.38
C THR A 50 -7.82 -4.85 17.77
N TYR A 51 -6.84 -4.15 18.36
CA TYR A 51 -6.32 -4.48 19.68
C TYR A 51 -7.36 -4.28 20.79
N GLU A 52 -8.09 -3.15 20.78
CA GLU A 52 -9.13 -2.90 21.78
C GLU A 52 -10.36 -3.82 21.57
N LEU A 53 -10.67 -4.21 20.34
CA LEU A 53 -11.64 -5.25 20.06
C LEU A 53 -11.24 -6.60 20.68
N GLY A 54 -9.96 -6.96 20.62
CA GLY A 54 -9.44 -8.19 21.24
C GLY A 54 -9.46 -8.15 22.77
N LYS A 55 -9.50 -6.95 23.39
CA LYS A 55 -9.67 -6.74 24.83
C LYS A 55 -11.12 -6.58 25.28
N ASP A 56 -12.06 -6.53 24.35
CA ASP A 56 -13.48 -6.24 24.59
C ASP A 56 -13.73 -4.92 25.34
N ASN A 57 -12.88 -3.91 25.12
CA ASN A 57 -12.97 -2.59 25.78
C ASN A 57 -13.71 -1.60 24.91
N GLN A 58 -15.04 -1.57 25.04
CA GLN A 58 -15.93 -0.74 24.22
C GLN A 58 -15.75 0.77 24.44
N GLU A 59 -15.36 1.21 25.64
CA GLU A 59 -15.13 2.64 25.92
C GLU A 59 -13.90 3.15 25.20
N ASN A 60 -12.77 2.44 25.32
CA ASN A 60 -11.54 2.80 24.62
C ASN A 60 -11.70 2.70 23.12
N LEU A 61 -12.47 1.71 22.62
CA LEU A 61 -12.74 1.55 21.20
C LEU A 61 -13.43 2.78 20.61
N LYS A 62 -14.44 3.35 21.30
CA LYS A 62 -15.09 4.61 20.89
C LYS A 62 -14.12 5.78 20.89
N LYS A 63 -13.25 5.88 21.92
CA LYS A 63 -12.22 6.93 22.00
C LYS A 63 -11.24 6.81 20.83
N ILE A 64 -10.75 5.61 20.53
CA ILE A 64 -9.80 5.37 19.44
C ILE A 64 -10.45 5.68 18.09
N PHE A 65 -11.68 5.22 17.83
CA PHE A 65 -12.37 5.50 16.58
C PHE A 65 -12.54 7.02 16.38
N SER A 66 -13.05 7.72 17.39
CA SER A 66 -13.29 9.17 17.33
C SER A 66 -11.98 9.95 17.15
N SER A 67 -10.93 9.60 17.90
CA SER A 67 -9.59 10.20 17.75
C SER A 67 -9.01 9.93 16.36
N SER A 68 -9.21 8.72 15.82
CA SER A 68 -8.76 8.37 14.47
C SER A 68 -9.42 9.22 13.39
N VAL A 69 -10.74 9.45 13.51
CA VAL A 69 -11.47 10.34 12.59
C VAL A 69 -10.94 11.77 12.70
N THR A 70 -10.73 12.28 13.92
CA THR A 70 -10.17 13.62 14.16
C THR A 70 -8.78 13.78 13.56
N ILE A 71 -7.88 12.76 13.74
CA ILE A 71 -6.54 12.76 13.14
C ILE A 71 -6.62 12.82 11.62
N GLN A 72 -7.49 11.98 11.01
CA GLN A 72 -7.60 11.93 9.55
C GLN A 72 -8.22 13.21 8.97
N MET A 73 -9.18 13.82 9.67
CA MET A 73 -9.72 15.14 9.28
C MET A 73 -8.64 16.23 9.38
N GLY A 74 -7.88 16.27 10.48
CA GLY A 74 -6.77 17.21 10.64
C GLY A 74 -5.69 17.01 9.56
N LEU A 75 -5.33 15.76 9.24
CA LEU A 75 -4.38 15.45 8.17
C LEU A 75 -4.94 15.84 6.80
N ALA A 76 -6.22 15.60 6.53
CA ALA A 76 -6.86 16.00 5.28
C ALA A 76 -6.80 17.52 5.09
N ILE A 77 -7.12 18.30 6.13
CA ILE A 77 -7.02 19.78 6.12
C ILE A 77 -5.56 20.21 5.89
N LEU A 78 -4.60 19.62 6.61
CA LEU A 78 -3.18 19.94 6.43
C LEU A 78 -2.72 19.68 4.99
N ILE A 79 -3.10 18.53 4.42
CA ILE A 79 -2.72 18.17 3.05
C ILE A 79 -3.39 19.10 2.03
N ILE A 80 -4.65 19.46 2.23
CA ILE A 80 -5.33 20.46 1.38
C ILE A 80 -4.54 21.78 1.41
N VAL A 81 -4.20 22.30 2.59
CA VAL A 81 -3.46 23.56 2.71
C VAL A 81 -2.08 23.49 2.07
N VAL A 82 -1.34 22.40 2.28
CA VAL A 82 0.00 22.21 1.66
C VAL A 82 -0.11 22.04 0.15
N ALA A 83 -1.10 21.26 -0.32
CA ALA A 83 -1.32 21.06 -1.74
C ALA A 83 -1.75 22.37 -2.44
N GLU A 84 -2.62 23.18 -1.84
CA GLU A 84 -2.99 24.49 -2.35
C GLU A 84 -1.78 25.45 -2.41
N ALA A 85 -1.00 25.51 -1.33
CA ALA A 85 0.13 26.44 -1.24
C ALA A 85 1.28 26.07 -2.21
N ILE A 86 1.67 24.78 -2.22
CA ILE A 86 2.83 24.31 -2.98
C ILE A 86 2.42 23.71 -4.32
N GLY A 87 1.34 22.94 -4.34
CA GLY A 87 0.93 22.19 -5.53
C GLY A 87 0.42 23.07 -6.66
N ILE A 88 -0.35 24.13 -6.36
CA ILE A 88 -0.79 25.10 -7.39
C ILE A 88 0.41 25.82 -7.99
N TRP A 89 1.36 26.28 -7.15
CA TRP A 89 2.58 26.89 -7.65
C TRP A 89 3.37 25.93 -8.54
N PHE A 90 3.54 24.68 -8.09
CA PHE A 90 4.27 23.67 -8.83
C PHE A 90 3.60 23.33 -10.17
N LEU A 91 2.27 23.17 -10.16
CA LEU A 91 1.46 22.87 -11.35
C LEU A 91 1.60 23.98 -12.42
N ASN A 92 1.47 25.26 -12.01
CA ASN A 92 1.41 26.36 -12.95
C ASN A 92 2.80 26.89 -13.37
N VAL A 93 3.88 26.63 -12.60
CA VAL A 93 5.20 27.20 -12.84
C VAL A 93 6.23 26.16 -13.29
N LYS A 94 6.14 24.92 -12.79
CA LYS A 94 7.17 23.91 -13.03
C LYS A 94 6.74 22.80 -13.98
N MET A 95 5.44 22.57 -14.12
CA MET A 95 4.95 21.51 -14.99
C MET A 95 4.81 22.00 -16.44
N ASN A 96 5.17 21.12 -17.37
CA ASN A 96 5.07 21.37 -18.81
C ASN A 96 3.67 20.94 -19.28
N ILE A 97 2.66 21.80 -19.04
CA ILE A 97 1.27 21.59 -19.46
C ILE A 97 0.95 22.67 -20.50
N PRO A 98 0.34 22.31 -21.65
CA PRO A 98 -0.09 23.28 -22.63
C PRO A 98 -1.05 24.32 -22.05
N ASP A 99 -0.89 25.59 -22.41
CA ASP A 99 -1.71 26.70 -21.90
C ASP A 99 -3.21 26.48 -22.12
N SER A 100 -3.58 25.84 -23.24
CA SER A 100 -4.96 25.46 -23.55
C SER A 100 -5.58 24.45 -22.59
N ARG A 101 -4.75 23.66 -21.91
CA ARG A 101 -5.18 22.61 -20.94
C ARG A 101 -4.93 22.97 -19.48
N MET A 102 -4.27 24.11 -19.21
CA MET A 102 -3.91 24.54 -17.86
C MET A 102 -5.15 24.70 -16.95
N GLN A 103 -6.25 25.23 -17.46
CA GLN A 103 -7.49 25.35 -16.70
C GLN A 103 -8.06 23.98 -16.32
N ALA A 104 -8.08 23.04 -17.26
CA ALA A 104 -8.53 21.66 -17.00
C ALA A 104 -7.61 20.97 -15.97
N ALA A 105 -6.29 21.14 -16.08
CA ALA A 105 -5.31 20.58 -15.14
C ALA A 105 -5.53 21.11 -13.70
N ASN A 106 -5.82 22.41 -13.54
CA ASN A 106 -6.15 22.99 -12.23
C ASN A 106 -7.43 22.36 -11.64
N TRP A 107 -8.49 22.17 -12.42
CA TRP A 107 -9.69 21.47 -11.94
C TRP A 107 -9.42 20.03 -11.55
N VAL A 108 -8.65 19.31 -12.37
CA VAL A 108 -8.21 17.93 -12.03
C VAL A 108 -7.45 17.90 -10.72
N PHE A 109 -6.57 18.87 -10.49
CA PHE A 109 -5.81 18.96 -9.25
C PHE A 109 -6.73 19.15 -8.04
N GLN A 110 -7.70 20.06 -8.11
CA GLN A 110 -8.68 20.31 -7.06
C GLN A 110 -9.50 19.04 -6.73
N PHE A 111 -10.05 18.38 -7.75
CA PHE A 111 -10.82 17.15 -7.54
C PHE A 111 -9.94 15.98 -7.05
N SER A 112 -8.66 15.94 -7.45
CA SER A 112 -7.73 14.92 -6.95
C SER A 112 -7.41 15.12 -5.48
N ILE A 113 -7.19 16.35 -5.01
CA ILE A 113 -6.98 16.68 -3.59
C ILE A 113 -8.25 16.32 -2.79
N LEU A 114 -9.43 16.71 -3.28
CA LEU A 114 -10.70 16.41 -2.63
C LEU A 114 -10.93 14.89 -2.54
N THR A 115 -10.68 14.15 -3.62
CA THR A 115 -10.74 12.69 -3.64
C THR A 115 -9.81 12.06 -2.61
N PHE A 116 -8.58 12.56 -2.52
CA PHE A 116 -7.61 12.09 -1.54
C PHE A 116 -8.06 12.37 -0.11
N ALA A 117 -8.57 13.57 0.17
CA ALA A 117 -9.13 13.94 1.48
C ALA A 117 -10.32 13.05 1.89
N ILE A 118 -11.24 12.76 0.96
CA ILE A 118 -12.36 11.84 1.17
C ILE A 118 -11.84 10.43 1.52
N ASN A 119 -10.81 9.95 0.80
CA ASN A 119 -10.21 8.64 1.06
C ASN A 119 -9.53 8.60 2.44
N LEU A 120 -8.84 9.66 2.87
CA LEU A 120 -8.28 9.77 4.22
C LEU A 120 -9.35 9.62 5.31
N ILE A 121 -10.46 10.35 5.19
CA ILE A 121 -11.56 10.30 6.14
C ILE A 121 -12.26 8.91 6.13
N SER A 122 -12.11 8.13 5.06
CA SER A 122 -12.65 6.78 4.96
C SER A 122 -11.83 5.73 5.74
N VAL A 123 -10.55 6.01 6.03
CA VAL A 123 -9.62 5.06 6.67
C VAL A 123 -10.15 4.47 7.99
N PRO A 124 -10.65 5.24 8.97
CA PRO A 124 -11.13 4.68 10.24
C PRO A 124 -12.33 3.73 10.07
N TYR A 125 -13.20 4.01 9.11
CA TYR A 125 -14.38 3.17 8.81
C TYR A 125 -13.97 1.86 8.15
N ASN A 126 -13.07 1.92 7.19
CA ASN A 126 -12.50 0.73 6.56
C ASN A 126 -11.74 -0.13 7.60
N ALA A 127 -10.92 0.51 8.42
CA ALA A 127 -10.20 -0.16 9.51
C ALA A 127 -11.15 -0.87 10.49
N SER A 128 -12.31 -0.28 10.82
CA SER A 128 -13.31 -0.90 11.68
C SER A 128 -13.94 -2.14 11.03
N ILE A 129 -14.28 -2.11 9.74
CA ILE A 129 -14.81 -3.28 9.01
C ILE A 129 -13.81 -4.43 9.01
N ILE A 130 -12.54 -4.14 8.73
CA ILE A 130 -11.46 -5.13 8.73
C ILE A 130 -11.23 -5.68 10.14
N ALA A 131 -11.20 -4.81 11.16
CA ALA A 131 -10.99 -5.20 12.55
C ALA A 131 -12.11 -6.10 13.10
N HIS A 132 -13.35 -5.89 12.65
CA HIS A 132 -14.49 -6.76 12.93
C HIS A 132 -14.54 -8.02 12.04
N GLU A 133 -13.55 -8.23 11.17
CA GLU A 133 -13.45 -9.38 10.25
C GLU A 133 -14.66 -9.51 9.29
N ARG A 134 -15.34 -8.39 8.99
CA ARG A 134 -16.47 -8.36 8.07
C ARG A 134 -15.98 -8.28 6.60
N MET A 135 -15.22 -9.32 6.18
CA MET A 135 -14.58 -9.35 4.86
C MET A 135 -15.59 -9.35 3.71
N SER A 136 -16.81 -9.87 3.90
CA SER A 136 -17.88 -9.79 2.91
C SER A 136 -18.30 -8.34 2.65
N ALA A 137 -18.47 -7.52 3.70
CA ALA A 137 -18.78 -6.11 3.54
C ALA A 137 -17.65 -5.34 2.84
N PHE A 138 -16.40 -5.62 3.25
CA PHE A 138 -15.22 -5.07 2.58
C PHE A 138 -15.20 -5.43 1.09
N ALA A 139 -15.48 -6.68 0.74
CA ALA A 139 -15.52 -7.15 -0.64
C ALA A 139 -16.64 -6.47 -1.46
N TYR A 140 -17.87 -6.38 -0.92
CA TYR A 140 -18.98 -5.72 -1.61
C TYR A 140 -18.74 -4.23 -1.86
N ILE A 141 -18.16 -3.51 -0.89
CA ILE A 141 -17.83 -2.09 -1.07
C ILE A 141 -16.68 -1.92 -2.09
N SER A 142 -15.71 -2.83 -2.08
CA SER A 142 -14.65 -2.84 -3.09
C SER A 142 -15.18 -3.15 -4.50
N ILE A 143 -16.18 -4.03 -4.63
CA ILE A 143 -16.85 -4.30 -5.91
C ILE A 143 -17.65 -3.07 -6.35
N LEU A 144 -18.36 -2.39 -5.45
CA LEU A 144 -19.05 -1.14 -5.74
C LEU A 144 -18.11 -0.08 -6.31
N GLU A 145 -16.91 0.07 -5.70
CA GLU A 145 -15.87 0.96 -6.21
C GLU A 145 -15.40 0.57 -7.62
N ALA A 146 -15.18 -0.73 -7.86
CA ALA A 146 -14.76 -1.22 -9.17
C ALA A 146 -15.84 -1.00 -10.24
N ILE A 147 -17.10 -1.28 -9.92
CA ILE A 147 -18.23 -1.00 -10.82
C ILE A 147 -18.33 0.51 -11.08
N GLY A 148 -18.20 1.35 -10.05
CA GLY A 148 -18.19 2.80 -10.20
C GLY A 148 -17.12 3.27 -11.20
N LYS A 149 -15.89 2.75 -11.10
CA LYS A 149 -14.80 3.04 -12.03
C LYS A 149 -15.08 2.55 -13.45
N LEU A 150 -15.73 1.39 -13.60
CA LEU A 150 -16.18 0.91 -14.92
C LEU A 150 -17.25 1.82 -15.53
N VAL A 151 -18.23 2.22 -14.74
CA VAL A 151 -19.30 3.16 -15.18
C VAL A 151 -18.68 4.47 -15.64
N ILE A 152 -17.69 5.00 -14.92
CA ILE A 152 -16.95 6.20 -15.34
C ILE A 152 -16.33 6.03 -16.72
N ALA A 153 -15.70 4.86 -16.99
CA ALA A 153 -15.08 4.60 -18.27
C ALA A 153 -16.07 4.67 -19.46
N PHE A 154 -17.33 4.32 -19.25
CA PHE A 154 -18.38 4.47 -20.24
C PHE A 154 -18.94 5.91 -20.30
N LEU A 155 -19.18 6.53 -19.15
CA LEU A 155 -19.75 7.89 -19.08
C LEU A 155 -18.82 8.95 -19.68
N ILE A 156 -17.52 8.79 -19.61
CA ILE A 156 -16.55 9.74 -20.16
C ILE A 156 -16.70 9.91 -21.69
N VAL A 157 -17.16 8.87 -22.39
CA VAL A 157 -17.35 8.91 -23.84
C VAL A 157 -18.46 9.87 -24.25
N ILE A 158 -19.51 9.97 -23.42
CA ILE A 158 -20.70 10.80 -23.64
C ILE A 158 -20.68 12.11 -22.84
N SER A 159 -19.49 12.55 -22.44
CA SER A 159 -19.31 13.73 -21.59
C SER A 159 -19.95 14.99 -22.22
N PRO A 160 -20.77 15.76 -21.46
CA PRO A 160 -21.34 17.03 -21.92
C PRO A 160 -20.38 18.22 -21.78
N ILE A 161 -19.25 18.04 -21.08
CA ILE A 161 -18.24 19.05 -20.81
C ILE A 161 -16.86 18.51 -21.18
N ASP A 162 -15.81 19.26 -20.89
CA ASP A 162 -14.45 18.78 -21.06
C ASP A 162 -14.24 17.41 -20.40
N LYS A 163 -13.78 16.42 -21.18
CA LYS A 163 -13.67 15.02 -20.73
C LYS A 163 -12.74 14.83 -19.55
N LEU A 164 -11.66 15.60 -19.51
CA LEU A 164 -10.66 15.51 -18.44
C LEU A 164 -11.24 16.01 -17.11
N ILE A 165 -11.95 17.14 -17.12
CA ILE A 165 -12.65 17.67 -15.93
C ILE A 165 -13.76 16.72 -15.49
N PHE A 166 -14.56 16.24 -16.44
CA PHE A 166 -15.66 15.31 -16.15
C PHE A 166 -15.16 14.03 -15.51
N TYR A 167 -14.06 13.49 -15.99
CA TYR A 167 -13.42 12.31 -15.39
C TYR A 167 -13.02 12.53 -13.93
N ALA A 168 -12.39 13.67 -13.63
CA ALA A 168 -12.00 14.01 -12.26
C ALA A 168 -13.21 14.17 -11.32
N ILE A 169 -14.30 14.80 -11.79
CA ILE A 169 -15.55 14.92 -11.04
C ILE A 169 -16.16 13.56 -10.75
N LEU A 170 -16.23 12.67 -11.74
CA LEU A 170 -16.78 11.33 -11.57
C LEU A 170 -15.95 10.48 -10.60
N MET A 171 -14.62 10.56 -10.67
CA MET A 171 -13.73 9.87 -9.72
C MET A 171 -13.94 10.36 -8.29
N CYS A 172 -14.09 11.68 -8.09
CA CYS A 172 -14.42 12.26 -6.80
C CYS A 172 -15.82 11.80 -6.30
N SER A 173 -16.79 11.72 -7.20
CA SER A 173 -18.15 11.25 -6.89
C SER A 173 -18.16 9.80 -6.43
N VAL A 174 -17.41 8.92 -7.11
CA VAL A 174 -17.25 7.51 -6.70
C VAL A 174 -16.60 7.41 -5.33
N ALA A 175 -15.52 8.18 -5.08
CA ALA A 175 -14.89 8.20 -3.76
C ALA A 175 -15.86 8.65 -2.66
N LEU A 176 -16.70 9.64 -2.93
CA LEU A 176 -17.74 10.12 -2.00
C LEU A 176 -18.80 9.05 -1.74
N ILE A 177 -19.31 8.37 -2.79
CA ILE A 177 -20.28 7.28 -2.66
C ILE A 177 -19.70 6.16 -1.80
N VAL A 178 -18.47 5.73 -2.07
CA VAL A 178 -17.76 4.70 -1.30
C VAL A 178 -17.61 5.13 0.16
N ARG A 179 -17.21 6.39 0.40
CA ARG A 179 -17.09 6.94 1.77
C ARG A 179 -18.42 6.93 2.51
N LEU A 180 -19.51 7.35 1.86
CA LEU A 180 -20.86 7.34 2.45
C LEU A 180 -21.31 5.92 2.75
N THR A 181 -21.04 4.97 1.86
CA THR A 181 -21.35 3.55 2.05
C THR A 181 -20.61 2.97 3.25
N TYR A 182 -19.30 3.24 3.39
CA TYR A 182 -18.52 2.86 4.58
C TYR A 182 -19.13 3.45 5.85
N GLY A 183 -19.47 4.75 5.83
CA GLY A 183 -20.06 5.44 6.98
C GLY A 183 -21.41 4.87 7.38
N ALA A 184 -22.31 4.65 6.40
CA ALA A 184 -23.65 4.10 6.63
C ALA A 184 -23.58 2.66 7.16
N TYR A 185 -22.70 1.83 6.58
CA TYR A 185 -22.48 0.46 7.05
C TYR A 185 -21.98 0.42 8.49
N CYS A 186 -20.91 1.16 8.80
CA CYS A 186 -20.32 1.20 10.13
C CYS A 186 -21.29 1.73 11.18
N LYS A 187 -22.00 2.83 10.90
CA LYS A 187 -23.00 3.40 11.82
C LYS A 187 -24.12 2.42 12.14
N ARG A 188 -24.51 1.57 11.18
CA ARG A 188 -25.59 0.59 11.36
C ARG A 188 -25.16 -0.65 12.13
N HIS A 189 -23.90 -1.08 12.01
CA HIS A 189 -23.43 -2.37 12.54
C HIS A 189 -22.51 -2.26 13.75
N PHE A 190 -21.85 -1.11 13.95
CA PHE A 190 -20.82 -0.93 14.98
C PHE A 190 -21.16 0.26 15.88
N LYS A 191 -21.37 -0.02 17.17
CA LYS A 191 -21.76 1.00 18.17
C LYS A 191 -20.68 2.04 18.44
N GLU A 192 -19.43 1.69 18.24
CA GLU A 192 -18.27 2.55 18.42
C GLU A 192 -18.08 3.55 17.29
N CYS A 193 -18.67 3.31 16.11
CA CYS A 193 -18.54 4.17 14.95
C CYS A 193 -19.42 5.45 15.00
N ALA A 194 -19.96 5.78 16.19
CA ALA A 194 -20.55 7.09 16.45
C ALA A 194 -19.42 8.08 16.79
N TYR A 195 -19.23 9.08 15.91
CA TYR A 195 -18.20 10.09 16.12
C TYR A 195 -18.59 11.04 17.24
N HIS A 196 -17.70 11.21 18.21
CA HIS A 196 -17.73 12.23 19.23
C HIS A 196 -16.39 12.96 19.24
N PHE A 197 -16.41 14.28 19.31
CA PHE A 197 -15.15 15.02 19.40
C PHE A 197 -14.48 14.73 20.76
N ILE A 198 -13.41 13.94 20.71
CA ILE A 198 -12.62 13.56 21.89
C ILE A 198 -11.17 13.95 21.60
N PHE A 199 -10.56 14.74 22.51
CA PHE A 199 -9.16 15.11 22.45
C PHE A 199 -8.41 14.47 23.62
N ASP A 200 -7.86 13.28 23.39
CA ASP A 200 -7.02 12.55 24.34
C ASP A 200 -5.55 12.66 23.90
N LYS A 201 -4.81 13.54 24.59
CA LYS A 201 -3.41 13.84 24.26
C LYS A 201 -2.49 12.63 24.38
N GLU A 202 -2.72 11.72 25.34
CA GLU A 202 -1.90 10.53 25.53
C GLU A 202 -2.16 9.50 24.41
N LEU A 203 -3.42 9.29 24.08
CA LEU A 203 -3.81 8.41 22.96
C LEU A 203 -3.25 8.93 21.64
N LEU A 204 -3.40 10.22 21.35
CA LEU A 204 -2.85 10.86 20.16
C LEU A 204 -1.33 10.68 20.09
N LYS A 205 -0.60 10.95 21.20
CA LYS A 205 0.86 10.76 21.26
C LYS A 205 1.25 9.31 20.96
N ARG A 206 0.53 8.31 21.50
CA ARG A 206 0.78 6.89 21.22
C ARG A 206 0.52 6.53 19.77
N MET A 207 -0.58 7.00 19.18
CA MET A 207 -0.91 6.75 17.79
C MET A 207 0.10 7.38 16.83
N PHE A 208 0.47 8.64 17.06
CA PHE A 208 1.48 9.32 16.23
C PHE A 208 2.88 8.71 16.39
N SER A 209 3.26 8.31 17.60
CA SER A 209 4.54 7.62 17.82
C SER A 209 4.60 6.29 17.06
N PHE A 210 3.54 5.49 17.13
CA PHE A 210 3.47 4.25 16.39
C PHE A 210 3.48 4.49 14.86
N ALA A 211 2.66 5.43 14.37
CA ALA A 211 2.62 5.78 12.95
C ALA A 211 3.98 6.30 12.46
N GLY A 212 4.69 7.11 13.26
CA GLY A 212 6.02 7.62 12.93
C GLY A 212 7.07 6.51 12.80
N TRP A 213 7.12 5.59 13.76
CA TRP A 213 8.04 4.45 13.66
C TRP A 213 7.69 3.49 12.51
N ASN A 214 6.39 3.28 12.27
CA ASN A 214 5.92 2.51 11.12
C ASN A 214 6.28 3.20 9.80
N PHE A 215 6.17 4.53 9.73
CA PHE A 215 6.56 5.32 8.58
C PHE A 215 8.06 5.20 8.29
N ILE A 216 8.93 5.28 9.32
CA ILE A 216 10.38 5.08 9.16
C ILE A 216 10.67 3.68 8.59
N GLY A 217 10.03 2.64 9.13
CA GLY A 217 10.20 1.27 8.63
C GLY A 217 9.71 1.08 7.19
N ALA A 218 8.56 1.65 6.84
CA ALA A 218 8.01 1.60 5.50
C ALA A 218 8.86 2.41 4.50
N SER A 219 9.38 3.59 4.92
CA SER A 219 10.27 4.40 4.10
C SER A 219 11.56 3.68 3.73
N ALA A 220 12.11 2.91 4.67
CA ALA A 220 13.29 2.09 4.40
C ALA A 220 13.02 1.06 3.27
N GLY A 221 11.83 0.45 3.25
CA GLY A 221 11.42 -0.45 2.16
C GLY A 221 11.29 0.27 0.81
N ILE A 222 10.67 1.44 0.80
CA ILE A 222 10.50 2.23 -0.43
C ILE A 222 11.85 2.71 -0.96
N LEU A 223 12.74 3.19 -0.08
CA LEU A 223 14.09 3.59 -0.46
C LEU A 223 14.91 2.41 -0.99
N ARG A 224 14.74 1.21 -0.41
CA ARG A 224 15.33 -0.01 -0.94
C ARG A 224 14.93 -0.23 -2.40
N ASP A 225 13.62 -0.14 -2.70
CA ASP A 225 13.11 -0.50 -4.03
C ASP A 225 13.33 0.63 -5.05
N GLN A 226 13.04 1.87 -4.70
CA GLN A 226 13.20 3.02 -5.59
C GLN A 226 14.66 3.48 -5.71
N GLY A 227 15.42 3.41 -4.61
CA GLY A 227 16.85 3.70 -4.63
C GLY A 227 17.61 2.76 -5.57
N VAL A 228 17.29 1.48 -5.56
CA VAL A 228 17.91 0.50 -6.48
C VAL A 228 17.49 0.77 -7.93
N ASN A 229 16.27 1.25 -8.21
CA ASN A 229 15.88 1.68 -9.57
C ASN A 229 16.79 2.79 -10.10
N VAL A 230 17.07 3.79 -9.26
CA VAL A 230 17.95 4.90 -9.63
C VAL A 230 19.38 4.40 -9.90
N ILE A 231 19.90 3.53 -9.03
CA ILE A 231 21.26 2.99 -9.20
C ILE A 231 21.39 2.14 -10.48
N ILE A 232 20.41 1.26 -10.74
CA ILE A 232 20.42 0.46 -11.99
C ILE A 232 20.35 1.36 -13.21
N ASN A 233 19.57 2.45 -13.17
CA ASN A 233 19.52 3.39 -14.29
C ASN A 233 20.86 4.08 -14.51
N LEU A 234 21.56 4.46 -13.43
CA LEU A 234 22.87 5.14 -13.49
C LEU A 234 23.97 4.24 -14.06
N PHE A 235 24.02 2.96 -13.68
CA PHE A 235 25.11 2.04 -14.06
C PHE A 235 24.79 1.22 -15.31
N CYS A 236 23.54 0.84 -15.52
CA CYS A 236 23.13 -0.12 -16.55
C CYS A 236 22.22 0.48 -17.61
N GLY A 237 21.75 1.71 -17.40
CA GLY A 237 20.91 2.43 -18.34
C GLY A 237 19.40 2.05 -18.30
N PRO A 238 18.60 2.71 -19.17
CA PRO A 238 17.14 2.62 -19.12
C PRO A 238 16.59 1.25 -19.55
N ILE A 239 17.27 0.52 -20.42
CA ILE A 239 16.81 -0.80 -20.91
C ILE A 239 16.78 -1.82 -19.78
N VAL A 240 17.83 -1.89 -18.97
CA VAL A 240 17.90 -2.80 -17.81
C VAL A 240 16.91 -2.39 -16.73
N ASN A 241 16.71 -1.06 -16.55
CA ASN A 241 15.69 -0.56 -15.62
C ASN A 241 14.27 -0.92 -16.07
N ALA A 242 13.98 -0.90 -17.37
CA ALA A 242 12.71 -1.36 -17.93
C ALA A 242 12.51 -2.86 -17.69
N ALA A 243 13.54 -3.69 -17.88
CA ALA A 243 13.51 -5.12 -17.58
C ALA A 243 13.17 -5.39 -16.12
N ARG A 244 13.78 -4.63 -15.18
CA ARG A 244 13.43 -4.70 -13.76
C ARG A 244 11.99 -4.23 -13.50
N GLY A 245 11.52 -3.20 -14.19
CA GLY A 245 10.14 -2.71 -14.12
C GLY A 245 9.11 -3.80 -14.45
N ILE A 246 9.37 -4.60 -15.50
CA ILE A 246 8.56 -5.76 -15.87
C ILE A 246 8.52 -6.78 -14.72
N ALA A 247 9.68 -7.10 -14.14
CA ALA A 247 9.75 -8.03 -13.02
C ALA A 247 8.98 -7.52 -11.78
N ILE A 248 9.01 -6.22 -11.50
CA ILE A 248 8.21 -5.60 -10.43
C ILE A 248 6.71 -5.76 -10.71
N GLN A 249 6.25 -5.61 -11.96
CA GLN A 249 4.83 -5.78 -12.30
C GLN A 249 4.37 -7.22 -12.06
N VAL A 250 5.14 -8.22 -12.49
CA VAL A 250 4.85 -9.64 -12.23
C VAL A 250 4.82 -9.91 -10.72
N ASN A 251 5.82 -9.44 -10.00
CA ASN A 251 5.92 -9.59 -8.56
C ASN A 251 4.69 -9.00 -7.83
N ASN A 252 4.30 -7.77 -8.17
CA ASN A 252 3.14 -7.10 -7.57
C ASN A 252 1.83 -7.84 -7.84
N ALA A 253 1.67 -8.40 -9.05
CA ALA A 253 0.49 -9.18 -9.40
C ALA A 253 0.36 -10.43 -8.50
N VAL A 254 1.45 -11.17 -8.30
CA VAL A 254 1.47 -12.38 -7.47
C VAL A 254 1.35 -12.05 -5.98
N GLN A 255 2.07 -11.03 -5.50
CA GLN A 255 2.00 -10.59 -4.10
C GLN A 255 0.61 -10.07 -3.71
N GLY A 256 -0.18 -9.54 -4.63
CA GLY A 256 -1.54 -9.11 -4.40
C GLY A 256 -2.43 -10.19 -3.77
N PHE A 257 -2.23 -11.45 -4.13
CA PHE A 257 -2.98 -12.58 -3.54
C PHE A 257 -2.63 -12.78 -2.07
N VAL A 258 -1.35 -12.75 -1.72
CA VAL A 258 -0.91 -12.90 -0.33
C VAL A 258 -1.32 -11.69 0.50
N SER A 259 -1.27 -10.49 -0.06
CA SER A 259 -1.72 -9.27 0.63
C SER A 259 -3.21 -9.34 1.01
N ASN A 260 -4.06 -9.84 0.11
CA ASN A 260 -5.48 -10.04 0.40
C ASN A 260 -5.71 -11.12 1.48
N PHE A 261 -4.97 -12.23 1.43
CA PHE A 261 -4.99 -13.25 2.47
C PHE A 261 -4.57 -12.67 3.84
N MET A 262 -3.49 -11.89 3.88
CA MET A 262 -3.01 -11.24 5.09
C MET A 262 -4.00 -10.20 5.64
N THR A 263 -4.74 -9.49 4.78
CA THR A 263 -5.78 -8.55 5.22
C THR A 263 -6.84 -9.25 6.07
N ALA A 264 -7.19 -10.49 5.76
CA ALA A 264 -8.13 -11.29 6.55
C ALA A 264 -7.49 -11.89 7.82
N LEU A 265 -6.19 -12.23 7.77
CA LEU A 265 -5.48 -12.89 8.88
C LEU A 265 -4.99 -11.89 9.95
N ASN A 266 -4.59 -10.68 9.54
CA ASN A 266 -4.01 -9.67 10.43
C ASN A 266 -4.86 -9.35 11.67
N PRO A 267 -6.20 -9.14 11.58
CA PRO A 267 -7.03 -8.89 12.75
C PRO A 267 -6.99 -10.02 13.76
N GLN A 268 -6.98 -11.28 13.30
CA GLN A 268 -6.93 -12.46 14.18
C GLN A 268 -5.62 -12.52 14.96
N ILE A 269 -4.48 -12.22 14.32
CA ILE A 269 -3.16 -12.15 14.99
C ILE A 269 -3.17 -11.07 16.07
N ILE A 270 -3.70 -9.87 15.75
CA ILE A 270 -3.71 -8.74 16.68
C ILE A 270 -4.66 -9.00 17.86
N LYS A 271 -5.86 -9.55 17.62
CA LYS A 271 -6.82 -9.92 18.67
C LYS A 271 -6.27 -11.01 19.57
N SER A 272 -5.68 -12.07 19.01
CA SER A 272 -5.07 -13.15 19.76
C SER A 272 -3.94 -12.65 20.69
N TYR A 273 -3.12 -11.70 20.18
CA TYR A 273 -2.12 -11.02 21.01
C TYR A 273 -2.78 -10.20 22.13
N ALA A 274 -3.84 -9.43 21.83
CA ALA A 274 -4.55 -8.61 22.81
C ALA A 274 -5.23 -9.45 23.91
N ALA A 275 -5.76 -10.62 23.53
CA ALA A 275 -6.36 -11.59 24.44
C ALA A 275 -5.34 -12.42 25.24
N GLN A 276 -4.01 -12.22 25.01
CA GLN A 276 -2.94 -12.99 25.67
C GLN A 276 -2.96 -14.49 25.38
N ASP A 277 -3.64 -14.93 24.30
CA ASP A 277 -3.67 -16.34 23.89
C ASP A 277 -2.42 -16.70 23.08
N LYS A 278 -1.33 -16.99 23.78
CA LYS A 278 -0.03 -17.30 23.18
C LYS A 278 -0.05 -18.56 22.30
N ASN A 279 -0.85 -19.57 22.67
CA ASN A 279 -0.90 -20.83 21.93
C ASN A 279 -1.59 -20.64 20.58
N TYR A 280 -2.72 -19.95 20.58
CA TYR A 280 -3.43 -19.64 19.36
C TYR A 280 -2.62 -18.68 18.48
N LEU A 281 -2.01 -17.64 19.07
CA LEU A 281 -1.10 -16.72 18.35
C LEU A 281 0.03 -17.49 17.67
N LYS A 282 0.73 -18.38 18.39
CA LYS A 282 1.79 -19.22 17.80
C LYS A 282 1.27 -20.03 16.62
N SER A 283 0.11 -20.67 16.77
CA SER A 283 -0.53 -21.44 15.70
C SER A 283 -0.84 -20.57 14.46
N LEU A 284 -1.38 -19.36 14.67
CA LEU A 284 -1.68 -18.40 13.59
C LEU A 284 -0.40 -17.97 12.85
N LEU A 285 0.70 -17.73 13.57
CA LEU A 285 1.96 -17.33 12.95
C LEU A 285 2.53 -18.44 12.06
N PHE A 286 2.61 -19.68 12.57
CA PHE A 286 3.12 -20.81 11.78
C PHE A 286 2.22 -21.14 10.58
N ARG A 287 0.91 -21.24 10.81
CA ARG A 287 -0.05 -21.53 9.71
C ARG A 287 -0.10 -20.37 8.71
N GLY A 288 -0.12 -19.13 9.18
CA GLY A 288 -0.13 -17.94 8.33
C GLY A 288 1.10 -17.86 7.46
N SER A 289 2.30 -18.04 8.01
CA SER A 289 3.55 -18.07 7.24
C SER A 289 3.56 -19.19 6.20
N ARG A 290 3.13 -20.37 6.62
CA ARG A 290 3.06 -21.54 5.73
C ARG A 290 2.05 -21.34 4.60
N TYR A 291 0.86 -20.83 4.88
CA TYR A 291 -0.16 -20.61 3.86
C TYR A 291 0.20 -19.44 2.94
N SER A 292 0.79 -18.36 3.46
CA SER A 292 1.31 -17.27 2.64
C SER A 292 2.38 -17.76 1.67
N PHE A 293 3.30 -18.59 2.14
CA PHE A 293 4.35 -19.19 1.31
C PHE A 293 3.75 -20.11 0.24
N PHE A 294 2.87 -21.04 0.61
CA PHE A 294 2.30 -21.99 -0.37
C PHE A 294 1.40 -21.29 -1.39
N LEU A 295 0.61 -20.30 -0.97
CA LEU A 295 -0.22 -19.53 -1.89
C LEU A 295 0.64 -18.83 -2.95
N LEU A 296 1.73 -18.20 -2.52
CA LEU A 296 2.66 -17.54 -3.44
C LEU A 296 3.42 -18.57 -4.29
N TYR A 297 3.85 -19.68 -3.69
CA TYR A 297 4.61 -20.74 -4.38
C TYR A 297 3.81 -21.37 -5.53
N ILE A 298 2.54 -21.70 -5.31
CA ILE A 298 1.65 -22.27 -6.33
C ILE A 298 1.51 -21.30 -7.52
N LEU A 299 1.44 -19.99 -7.27
CA LEU A 299 1.33 -18.99 -8.33
C LEU A 299 2.68 -18.70 -8.99
N SER A 300 3.76 -18.68 -8.22
CA SER A 300 5.09 -18.32 -8.72
C SER A 300 5.77 -19.45 -9.47
N LEU A 301 5.56 -20.70 -9.04
CA LEU A 301 6.27 -21.85 -9.63
C LEU A 301 6.05 -21.99 -11.14
N PRO A 302 4.82 -21.97 -11.67
CA PRO A 302 4.60 -22.00 -13.12
C PRO A 302 5.26 -20.82 -13.84
N ILE A 303 5.23 -19.61 -13.23
CA ILE A 303 5.85 -18.43 -13.81
C ILE A 303 7.37 -18.55 -13.83
N ILE A 304 7.98 -19.11 -12.78
CA ILE A 304 9.45 -19.34 -12.73
C ILE A 304 9.90 -20.35 -13.78
N ILE A 305 9.14 -21.44 -13.98
CA ILE A 305 9.47 -22.49 -14.94
C ILE A 305 9.30 -21.96 -16.37
N GLU A 306 8.12 -21.40 -16.66
CA GLU A 306 7.72 -20.96 -18.01
C GLU A 306 7.86 -19.44 -18.19
N THR A 307 8.86 -18.83 -17.54
CA THR A 307 9.08 -17.37 -17.58
C THR A 307 9.19 -16.87 -19.03
N ASP A 308 9.94 -17.59 -19.87
CA ASP A 308 10.16 -17.22 -21.27
C ASP A 308 8.87 -17.21 -22.06
N THR A 309 8.12 -18.31 -21.99
CA THR A 309 6.82 -18.47 -22.67
C THR A 309 5.81 -17.40 -22.23
N ILE A 310 5.71 -17.15 -20.91
CA ILE A 310 4.75 -16.19 -20.35
C ILE A 310 5.12 -14.76 -20.76
N LEU A 311 6.40 -14.38 -20.68
CA LEU A 311 6.85 -13.04 -21.08
C LEU A 311 6.74 -12.83 -22.60
N THR A 312 7.02 -13.85 -23.40
CA THR A 312 6.84 -13.79 -24.86
C THR A 312 5.38 -13.57 -25.25
N LEU A 313 4.44 -14.33 -24.62
CA LEU A 313 3.01 -14.16 -24.84
C LEU A 313 2.50 -12.77 -24.40
N TRP A 314 3.06 -12.24 -23.33
CA TRP A 314 2.62 -10.95 -22.79
C TRP A 314 3.21 -9.76 -23.52
N LEU A 315 4.52 -9.78 -23.79
CA LEU A 315 5.27 -8.62 -24.31
C LEU A 315 5.59 -8.71 -25.79
N GLY A 316 5.55 -9.92 -26.36
CA GLY A 316 6.02 -10.20 -27.73
C GLY A 316 7.53 -10.20 -27.87
N HIS A 317 8.22 -9.20 -27.30
CA HIS A 317 9.68 -9.10 -27.25
C HIS A 317 10.14 -8.97 -25.81
N ILE A 318 11.10 -9.80 -25.40
CA ILE A 318 11.60 -9.83 -24.01
C ILE A 318 12.86 -8.96 -23.93
N PRO A 319 12.88 -7.92 -23.10
CA PRO A 319 14.11 -7.17 -22.84
C PRO A 319 15.19 -8.05 -22.19
N GLU A 320 16.44 -7.76 -22.52
CA GLU A 320 17.61 -8.38 -21.89
C GLU A 320 17.52 -8.27 -20.36
N HIS A 321 17.97 -9.30 -19.62
CA HIS A 321 17.88 -9.43 -18.16
C HIS A 321 16.48 -9.66 -17.58
N ALA A 322 15.36 -9.44 -18.32
CA ALA A 322 14.01 -9.52 -17.77
C ALA A 322 13.68 -10.91 -17.21
N LEU A 323 14.09 -11.98 -17.89
CA LEU A 323 13.88 -13.36 -17.45
C LEU A 323 14.48 -13.62 -16.05
N ILE A 324 15.73 -13.22 -15.86
CA ILE A 324 16.45 -13.45 -14.61
C ILE A 324 15.85 -12.57 -13.51
N PHE A 325 15.55 -11.30 -13.80
CA PHE A 325 14.90 -10.41 -12.84
C PHE A 325 13.56 -10.95 -12.36
N VAL A 326 12.70 -11.44 -13.26
CA VAL A 326 11.39 -12.02 -12.88
C VAL A 326 11.58 -13.20 -11.94
N ARG A 327 12.45 -14.14 -12.29
CA ARG A 327 12.74 -15.33 -11.45
C ARG A 327 13.25 -14.93 -10.08
N LEU A 328 14.27 -14.08 -10.01
CA LEU A 328 14.86 -13.64 -8.74
C LEU A 328 13.86 -12.83 -7.88
N MET A 329 13.05 -11.98 -8.49
CA MET A 329 12.02 -11.23 -7.75
C MET A 329 10.92 -12.13 -7.19
N LEU A 330 10.54 -13.20 -7.88
CA LEU A 330 9.60 -14.19 -7.35
C LEU A 330 10.22 -14.99 -6.19
N PHE A 331 11.52 -15.30 -6.24
CA PHE A 331 12.22 -15.88 -5.09
C PHE A 331 12.27 -14.92 -3.89
N LEU A 332 12.53 -13.63 -4.12
CA LEU A 332 12.46 -12.60 -3.08
C LEU A 332 11.07 -12.55 -2.46
N ALA A 333 10.01 -12.58 -3.28
CA ALA A 333 8.64 -12.58 -2.82
C ALA A 333 8.31 -13.79 -1.93
N LEU A 334 8.81 -14.99 -2.27
CA LEU A 334 8.64 -16.20 -1.47
C LEU A 334 9.30 -16.06 -0.10
N THR A 335 10.50 -15.47 0.00
CA THR A 335 11.15 -15.21 1.30
C THR A 335 10.39 -14.17 2.11
N ASP A 336 9.88 -13.12 1.47
CA ASP A 336 9.09 -12.07 2.14
C ASP A 336 7.74 -12.60 2.63
N ALA A 337 7.09 -13.53 1.90
CA ALA A 337 5.79 -14.10 2.27
C ALA A 337 5.78 -14.79 3.64
N ILE A 338 6.87 -15.46 4.00
CA ILE A 338 7.04 -16.09 5.32
C ILE A 338 6.99 -15.03 6.44
N SER A 339 7.47 -13.84 6.15
CA SER A 339 7.64 -12.76 7.12
C SER A 339 6.37 -11.97 7.43
N TYR A 340 5.33 -11.97 6.58
CA TYR A 340 4.16 -11.11 6.77
C TYR A 340 3.42 -11.33 8.10
N PRO A 341 3.07 -12.57 8.52
CA PRO A 341 2.44 -12.78 9.82
C PRO A 341 3.35 -12.37 10.99
N LEU A 342 4.66 -12.57 10.86
CA LEU A 342 5.64 -12.19 11.89
C LEU A 342 5.70 -10.66 12.06
N ILE A 343 5.67 -9.92 10.96
CA ILE A 343 5.59 -8.46 10.97
C ILE A 343 4.31 -8.01 11.70
N THR A 344 3.16 -8.62 11.39
CA THR A 344 1.88 -8.29 12.04
C THR A 344 1.92 -8.55 13.54
N ALA A 345 2.54 -9.65 13.99
CA ALA A 345 2.70 -9.94 15.41
C ALA A 345 3.60 -8.90 16.12
N ILE A 346 4.68 -8.47 15.48
CA ILE A 346 5.53 -7.41 16.01
C ILE A 346 4.75 -6.09 16.10
N LEU A 347 3.99 -5.73 15.06
CA LEU A 347 3.15 -4.53 15.05
C LEU A 347 2.06 -4.60 16.14
N ALA A 348 1.50 -5.79 16.43
CA ALA A 348 0.51 -5.99 17.47
C ALA A 348 1.04 -5.62 18.86
N THR A 349 2.34 -5.76 19.13
CA THR A 349 2.94 -5.37 20.42
C THR A 349 2.83 -3.87 20.70
N GLY A 350 2.75 -3.03 19.67
CA GLY A 350 2.72 -1.56 19.76
C GLY A 350 4.09 -0.91 20.01
N ASP A 351 5.07 -1.64 20.53
CA ASP A 351 6.46 -1.19 20.66
C ASP A 351 7.28 -1.68 19.48
N ILE A 352 7.30 -0.87 18.43
CA ILE A 352 7.94 -1.21 17.14
C ILE A 352 9.24 -0.45 16.89
N LYS A 353 9.68 0.41 17.83
CA LYS A 353 10.87 1.25 17.66
C LYS A 353 12.10 0.41 17.31
N ARG A 354 12.40 -0.62 18.12
CA ARG A 354 13.57 -1.49 17.91
C ARG A 354 13.47 -2.24 16.57
N TYR A 355 12.28 -2.73 16.23
CA TYR A 355 12.03 -3.41 14.96
C TYR A 355 12.26 -2.47 13.76
N SER A 356 11.69 -1.27 13.79
CA SER A 356 11.83 -0.30 12.70
C SER A 356 13.29 0.13 12.50
N LEU A 357 14.07 0.28 13.59
CA LEU A 357 15.48 0.61 13.50
C LEU A 357 16.33 -0.56 13.00
N LEU A 358 16.14 -1.77 13.53
CA LEU A 358 16.96 -2.92 13.14
C LEU A 358 16.60 -3.45 11.75
N ALA A 359 15.33 -3.79 11.51
CA ALA A 359 14.90 -4.32 10.23
C ALA A 359 14.88 -3.23 9.15
N GLY A 360 14.45 -1.99 9.48
CA GLY A 360 14.51 -0.87 8.55
C GLY A 360 15.95 -0.49 8.20
N GLY A 361 16.84 -0.37 9.18
CA GLY A 361 18.27 -0.11 8.96
C GLY A 361 18.93 -1.20 8.13
N PHE A 362 18.60 -2.48 8.39
CA PHE A 362 19.15 -3.60 7.61
C PHE A 362 18.62 -3.58 6.17
N ASN A 363 17.36 -3.22 5.93
CA ASN A 363 16.81 -3.02 4.59
C ASN A 363 17.49 -1.87 3.83
N LEU A 364 17.89 -0.80 4.51
CA LEU A 364 18.61 0.32 3.88
C LEU A 364 20.00 -0.08 3.36
N LEU A 365 20.63 -1.12 3.91
CA LEU A 365 21.92 -1.64 3.41
C LEU A 365 21.83 -2.12 1.96
N ASN A 366 20.64 -2.44 1.46
CA ASN A 366 20.49 -2.83 0.05
C ASN A 366 20.97 -1.74 -0.91
N PHE A 367 20.70 -0.46 -0.59
CA PHE A 367 21.11 0.65 -1.43
C PHE A 367 22.65 0.77 -1.57
N PRO A 368 23.45 0.94 -0.48
CA PRO A 368 24.89 1.05 -0.59
C PRO A 368 25.57 -0.25 -1.09
N LEU A 369 25.05 -1.42 -0.74
CA LEU A 369 25.60 -2.67 -1.23
C LEU A 369 25.35 -2.84 -2.73
N SER A 370 24.15 -2.55 -3.21
CA SER A 370 23.85 -2.56 -4.65
C SER A 370 24.73 -1.59 -5.43
N TYR A 371 24.93 -0.37 -4.88
CA TYR A 371 25.85 0.59 -5.48
C TYR A 371 27.29 0.04 -5.58
N LEU A 372 27.82 -0.51 -4.48
CA LEU A 372 29.16 -1.05 -4.42
C LEU A 372 29.36 -2.21 -5.42
N PHE A 373 28.41 -3.15 -5.47
CA PHE A 373 28.54 -4.31 -6.35
C PHE A 373 28.43 -3.91 -7.84
N LEU A 374 27.56 -2.98 -8.19
CA LEU A 374 27.50 -2.45 -9.56
C LEU A 374 28.74 -1.63 -9.92
N TYR A 375 29.30 -0.87 -8.98
CA TYR A 375 30.57 -0.15 -9.18
C TYR A 375 31.74 -1.09 -9.42
N LEU A 376 31.73 -2.28 -8.81
CA LEU A 376 32.73 -3.35 -9.03
C LEU A 376 32.52 -4.11 -10.35
N GLY A 377 31.56 -3.72 -11.20
CA GLY A 377 31.30 -4.33 -12.50
C GLY A 377 30.49 -5.62 -12.47
N ASN A 378 29.78 -5.92 -11.34
CA ASN A 378 28.90 -7.08 -11.28
C ASN A 378 27.62 -6.86 -12.10
N PRO A 379 26.98 -7.94 -12.59
CA PRO A 379 25.74 -7.84 -13.38
C PRO A 379 24.58 -7.27 -12.55
N PRO A 380 23.58 -6.61 -13.20
CA PRO A 380 22.52 -5.87 -12.51
C PRO A 380 21.62 -6.74 -11.61
N GLU A 381 21.56 -8.02 -11.86
CA GLU A 381 20.81 -9.00 -11.06
C GLU A 381 21.35 -9.15 -9.63
N CYS A 382 22.62 -8.79 -9.39
CA CYS A 382 23.23 -8.79 -8.06
C CYS A 382 22.42 -7.96 -7.07
N THR A 383 21.73 -6.91 -7.51
CA THR A 383 20.88 -6.06 -6.68
C THR A 383 19.71 -6.80 -6.06
N VAL A 384 19.11 -7.75 -6.79
CA VAL A 384 18.00 -8.59 -6.28
C VAL A 384 18.56 -9.72 -5.40
N ILE A 385 19.71 -10.27 -5.72
CA ILE A 385 20.37 -11.27 -4.87
C ILE A 385 20.71 -10.66 -3.50
N ILE A 386 21.24 -9.44 -3.47
CA ILE A 386 21.47 -8.69 -2.22
C ILE A 386 20.15 -8.49 -1.46
N ALA A 387 19.05 -8.13 -2.15
CA ALA A 387 17.74 -7.99 -1.53
C ALA A 387 17.26 -9.30 -0.90
N ILE A 388 17.47 -10.46 -1.54
CA ILE A 388 17.13 -11.79 -0.99
C ILE A 388 17.93 -12.06 0.30
N ILE A 389 19.23 -11.82 0.29
CA ILE A 389 20.10 -12.02 1.46
C ILE A 389 19.65 -11.12 2.62
N ILE A 390 19.34 -9.86 2.32
CA ILE A 390 18.81 -8.90 3.31
C ILE A 390 17.44 -9.33 3.83
N SER A 391 16.54 -9.83 2.96
CA SER A 391 15.22 -10.33 3.39
C SER A 391 15.35 -11.51 4.36
N VAL A 392 16.27 -12.45 4.09
CA VAL A 392 16.57 -13.56 5.01
C VAL A 392 17.15 -13.04 6.34
N GLY A 393 18.06 -12.07 6.31
CA GLY A 393 18.57 -11.43 7.52
C GLY A 393 17.47 -10.72 8.32
N CYS A 394 16.56 -10.01 7.64
CA CYS A 394 15.39 -9.41 8.27
C CYS A 394 14.45 -10.46 8.89
N LEU A 395 14.30 -11.64 8.27
CA LEU A 395 13.54 -12.75 8.84
C LEU A 395 14.15 -13.20 10.18
N VAL A 396 15.48 -13.38 10.24
CA VAL A 396 16.18 -13.73 11.49
C VAL A 396 15.95 -12.66 12.56
N ILE A 397 16.09 -11.37 12.21
CA ILE A 397 15.82 -10.25 13.14
C ILE A 397 14.41 -10.33 13.70
N ARG A 398 13.39 -10.62 12.86
CA ARG A 398 11.99 -10.77 13.26
C ARG A 398 11.80 -11.92 14.24
N LEU A 399 12.41 -13.08 13.97
CA LEU A 399 12.33 -14.25 14.85
C LEU A 399 12.96 -13.97 16.22
N ILE A 400 14.11 -13.30 16.27
CA ILE A 400 14.77 -12.89 17.53
C ILE A 400 13.85 -11.95 18.33
N ILE A 401 13.31 -10.91 17.71
CA ILE A 401 12.42 -9.94 18.37
C ILE A 401 11.15 -10.62 18.90
N LEU A 402 10.57 -11.55 18.15
CA LEU A 402 9.36 -12.28 18.57
C LEU A 402 9.67 -13.24 19.71
N ASN A 403 10.82 -13.93 19.68
CA ASN A 403 11.23 -14.79 20.78
C ASN A 403 11.41 -13.99 22.09
N GLU A 404 12.09 -12.84 22.02
CA GLU A 404 12.30 -11.98 23.18
C GLU A 404 10.99 -11.38 23.74
N LYS A 405 10.08 -10.92 22.87
CA LYS A 405 8.86 -10.22 23.29
C LYS A 405 7.72 -11.17 23.68
N LEU A 406 7.59 -12.29 22.99
CA LEU A 406 6.45 -13.20 23.14
C LEU A 406 6.83 -14.53 23.81
N GLY A 407 8.12 -14.83 23.96
CA GLY A 407 8.60 -16.14 24.44
C GLY A 407 8.21 -17.28 23.48
N ILE A 408 8.04 -17.00 22.19
CA ILE A 408 7.68 -17.99 21.19
C ILE A 408 8.97 -18.62 20.67
N SER A 409 9.28 -19.83 21.12
CA SER A 409 10.35 -20.64 20.52
C SER A 409 9.92 -21.11 19.13
N PHE A 410 10.76 -20.88 18.14
CA PHE A 410 10.59 -21.30 16.75
C PHE A 410 11.44 -22.56 16.41
N ASN A 411 11.79 -23.34 17.48
CA ASN A 411 12.47 -24.63 17.34
C ASN A 411 11.52 -25.70 16.80
#